data_69ef2f8a6ed636ea5e1308a1d67b1571
#
_entry.id   69ef2f8a6ed636ea5e1308a1d67b1571
#
_cell.length_a   1.000
_cell.length_b   1.000
_cell.length_c   1.000
_cell.angle_alpha   90.00
_cell.angle_beta   90.00
_cell.angle_gamma   90.00
#
_symmetry.space_group_name_H-M   'P 1'
#
loop_
_entity.id
_entity.type
_entity.pdbx_description
1 polymer ?
#
loop_
_entity_poly.entity_id
_entity_poly.type
_entity_poly.pdbx_seq_one_letter_code
_entity_poly.pdbx_strand_id
1 'polypeptide(L)'
;AAGLGSRAEVENALANASYKPSQTVTSAENALKEWQTNRPDDYESRYQDKIDQLLGQLLQRGSFQYSYTKDPLYRQYEQNYLQNAHNASADAAAQAAALTGGYGSSYAASVAQQAYQQQIGALSSAIPTLYSLALDTYTSGGNELVSQLDQLNSSEQDAQQLYNDRLSDYYTQLQQKGEAYNNAYAQDYGQYQDYLNQLGTLHDYYSAQEQQQAARRQQAFNNVVTVLGVLGDAVQ
;
A
#
# COMPACT_ATOMS: atom_id res chain seq x y z
N ALA A 1 8.36 32.21 2.38
CA ALA A 1 7.71 33.54 2.18
C ALA A 1 8.61 34.74 2.52
N ALA A 2 9.84 34.51 3.01
CA ALA A 2 10.78 35.60 3.31
C ALA A 2 11.18 36.35 2.01
N GLY A 3 11.06 37.70 2.03
CA GLY A 3 11.50 38.58 0.92
C GLY A 3 10.35 39.18 0.11
N LEU A 4 9.09 38.85 0.35
CA LEU A 4 7.96 39.50 -0.28
C LEU A 4 7.63 40.80 0.48
N GLY A 5 7.67 41.94 -0.22
CA GLY A 5 7.57 43.27 0.35
C GLY A 5 6.27 43.99 0.08
N SER A 6 5.33 43.40 -0.70
CA SER A 6 4.08 44.01 -1.07
C SER A 6 2.95 42.99 -1.21
N ARG A 7 1.71 43.47 -1.11
CA ARG A 7 0.51 42.67 -1.31
C ARG A 7 0.48 42.04 -2.71
N ALA A 8 0.84 42.80 -3.75
CA ALA A 8 0.83 42.30 -5.12
C ALA A 8 1.82 41.15 -5.33
N GLU A 9 2.99 41.18 -4.68
CA GLU A 9 3.96 40.08 -4.71
C GLU A 9 3.42 38.85 -4.00
N VAL A 10 2.72 39.01 -2.88
CA VAL A 10 2.09 37.90 -2.14
C VAL A 10 0.94 37.30 -2.96
N GLU A 11 0.07 38.09 -3.56
CA GLU A 11 -1.01 37.62 -4.44
C GLU A 11 -0.45 36.85 -5.65
N ASN A 12 0.64 37.34 -6.26
CA ASN A 12 1.31 36.65 -7.35
C ASN A 12 1.94 35.33 -6.89
N ALA A 13 2.56 35.30 -5.70
CA ALA A 13 3.09 34.09 -5.11
C ALA A 13 1.99 33.06 -4.80
N LEU A 14 0.82 33.50 -4.29
CA LEU A 14 -0.34 32.64 -4.06
C LEU A 14 -0.90 32.07 -5.37
N ALA A 15 -1.05 32.94 -6.40
CA ALA A 15 -1.58 32.54 -7.71
C ALA A 15 -0.69 31.51 -8.43
N ASN A 16 0.63 31.56 -8.19
CA ASN A 16 1.60 30.66 -8.79
C ASN A 16 2.04 29.51 -7.85
N ALA A 17 1.49 29.48 -6.64
CA ALA A 17 1.81 28.41 -5.70
C ALA A 17 1.26 27.07 -6.22
N SER A 18 2.13 26.13 -6.43
CA SER A 18 1.79 24.75 -6.77
C SER A 18 2.70 23.82 -6.02
N TYR A 19 2.12 22.76 -5.47
CA TYR A 19 2.91 21.72 -4.83
C TYR A 19 3.81 21.04 -5.86
N LYS A 20 5.08 20.94 -5.54
CA LYS A 20 6.08 20.17 -6.30
C LYS A 20 6.78 19.23 -5.33
N PRO A 21 6.68 17.91 -5.54
CA PRO A 21 7.34 16.95 -4.68
C PRO A 21 8.84 17.22 -4.58
N SER A 22 9.37 17.16 -3.38
CA SER A 22 10.82 17.23 -3.15
C SER A 22 11.55 16.01 -3.71
N GLN A 23 12.86 16.09 -3.77
CA GLN A 23 13.69 14.95 -4.15
C GLN A 23 13.49 13.76 -3.20
N THR A 24 13.27 14.01 -1.91
CA THR A 24 12.99 12.95 -0.92
C THR A 24 11.72 12.19 -1.25
N VAL A 25 10.62 12.89 -1.57
CA VAL A 25 9.36 12.27 -1.99
C VAL A 25 9.53 11.49 -3.28
N THR A 26 10.15 12.11 -4.30
CA THR A 26 10.37 11.47 -5.60
C THR A 26 11.26 10.22 -5.47
N SER A 27 12.29 10.28 -4.64
CA SER A 27 13.16 9.13 -4.39
C SER A 27 12.43 8.00 -3.67
N ALA A 28 11.61 8.32 -2.68
CA ALA A 28 10.78 7.33 -1.97
C ALA A 28 9.71 6.71 -2.89
N GLU A 29 9.07 7.50 -3.74
CA GLU A 29 8.13 7.05 -4.77
C GLU A 29 8.79 6.08 -5.75
N ASN A 30 9.97 6.44 -6.27
CA ASN A 30 10.71 5.59 -7.20
C ASN A 30 11.14 4.27 -6.54
N ALA A 31 11.61 4.31 -5.29
CA ALA A 31 11.97 3.11 -4.55
C ALA A 31 10.76 2.20 -4.29
N LEU A 32 9.59 2.78 -4.04
CA LEU A 32 8.33 2.02 -3.91
C LEU A 32 7.93 1.39 -5.25
N LYS A 33 7.94 2.16 -6.33
CA LYS A 33 7.60 1.68 -7.69
C LYS A 33 8.55 0.58 -8.15
N GLU A 34 9.86 0.76 -7.95
CA GLU A 34 10.86 -0.26 -8.28
C GLU A 34 10.59 -1.55 -7.50
N TRP A 35 10.29 -1.45 -6.22
CA TRP A 35 9.98 -2.62 -5.40
C TRP A 35 8.69 -3.31 -5.83
N GLN A 36 7.67 -2.56 -6.23
CA GLN A 36 6.41 -3.11 -6.75
C GLN A 36 6.62 -3.98 -8.00
N THR A 37 7.62 -3.67 -8.82
CA THR A 37 7.95 -4.46 -10.02
C THR A 37 8.80 -5.70 -9.73
N ASN A 38 9.38 -5.80 -8.54
CA ASN A 38 10.27 -6.89 -8.13
C ASN A 38 9.54 -7.96 -7.29
N ARG A 39 8.24 -8.12 -7.48
CA ARG A 39 7.50 -9.20 -6.82
C ARG A 39 8.09 -10.55 -7.22
N PRO A 40 8.35 -11.47 -6.27
CA PRO A 40 8.72 -12.84 -6.61
C PRO A 40 7.70 -13.47 -7.55
N ASP A 41 8.19 -14.23 -8.53
CA ASP A 41 7.34 -15.01 -9.42
C ASP A 41 6.47 -15.96 -8.59
N ASP A 42 5.34 -16.39 -9.15
CA ASP A 42 4.48 -17.34 -8.48
C ASP A 42 5.21 -18.67 -8.24
N TYR A 43 4.86 -19.32 -7.15
CA TYR A 43 5.50 -20.58 -6.79
C TYR A 43 5.25 -21.65 -7.86
N GLU A 44 6.33 -22.22 -8.35
CA GLU A 44 6.31 -23.42 -9.19
C GLU A 44 6.96 -24.56 -8.43
N SER A 45 6.24 -25.67 -8.27
CA SER A 45 6.76 -26.85 -7.59
C SER A 45 7.94 -27.45 -8.37
N ARG A 46 9.03 -27.71 -7.67
CA ARG A 46 10.19 -28.42 -8.24
C ARG A 46 10.05 -29.94 -8.17
N TYR A 47 9.12 -30.41 -7.39
CA TYR A 47 8.96 -31.82 -7.06
C TYR A 47 7.68 -32.41 -7.61
N GLN A 48 6.75 -31.59 -8.14
CA GLN A 48 5.45 -32.04 -8.64
C GLN A 48 5.57 -33.14 -9.66
N ASP A 49 6.45 -32.99 -10.67
CA ASP A 49 6.66 -34.00 -11.70
C ASP A 49 7.13 -35.33 -11.11
N LYS A 50 8.00 -35.29 -10.10
CA LYS A 50 8.51 -36.50 -9.44
C LYS A 50 7.46 -37.14 -8.54
N ILE A 51 6.66 -36.33 -7.86
CA ILE A 51 5.50 -36.77 -7.08
C ILE A 51 4.52 -37.46 -8.01
N ASP A 52 4.17 -36.85 -9.13
CA ASP A 52 3.24 -37.41 -10.13
C ASP A 52 3.78 -38.71 -10.74
N GLN A 53 5.09 -38.77 -11.00
CA GLN A 53 5.73 -39.99 -11.49
C GLN A 53 5.68 -41.13 -10.46
N LEU A 54 5.96 -40.85 -9.18
CA LEU A 54 5.86 -41.86 -8.10
C LEU A 54 4.41 -42.28 -7.87
N LEU A 55 3.47 -41.31 -7.95
CA LEU A 55 2.04 -41.59 -7.92
C LEU A 55 1.62 -42.51 -9.06
N GLY A 56 2.10 -42.25 -10.29
CA GLY A 56 1.86 -43.10 -11.43
C GLY A 56 2.38 -44.52 -11.24
N GLN A 57 3.57 -44.69 -10.65
CA GLN A 57 4.13 -46.00 -10.29
C GLN A 57 3.31 -46.72 -9.22
N LEU A 58 2.82 -46.02 -8.23
CA LEU A 58 1.94 -46.55 -7.18
C LEU A 58 0.60 -47.00 -7.76
N LEU A 59 0.03 -46.21 -8.66
CA LEU A 59 -1.24 -46.54 -9.35
C LEU A 59 -1.11 -47.78 -10.25
N GLN A 60 0.06 -48.01 -10.88
CA GLN A 60 0.32 -49.18 -11.69
C GLN A 60 0.47 -50.49 -10.88
N ARG A 61 0.63 -50.38 -9.55
CA ARG A 61 0.73 -51.58 -8.68
C ARG A 61 -0.60 -52.30 -8.42
N GLY A 62 -1.71 -51.78 -8.96
CA GLY A 62 -3.03 -52.42 -8.80
C GLY A 62 -4.11 -51.40 -8.43
N SER A 63 -5.28 -51.81 -8.18
CA SER A 63 -6.56 -51.07 -8.17
C SER A 63 -6.76 -49.93 -7.17
N PHE A 64 -5.71 -49.28 -6.68
CA PHE A 64 -5.89 -48.06 -5.91
C PHE A 64 -6.18 -46.87 -6.84
N GLN A 65 -7.32 -46.28 -6.67
CA GLN A 65 -7.73 -45.09 -7.40
C GLN A 65 -8.03 -43.98 -6.37
N TYR A 66 -7.11 -43.02 -6.25
CA TYR A 66 -7.34 -41.85 -5.46
C TYR A 66 -7.52 -40.63 -6.38
N SER A 67 -8.58 -39.87 -6.12
CA SER A 67 -8.81 -38.59 -6.76
C SER A 67 -9.13 -37.56 -5.68
N TYR A 68 -8.20 -36.63 -5.45
CA TYR A 68 -8.39 -35.58 -4.45
C TYR A 68 -9.67 -34.76 -4.72
N THR A 69 -10.06 -34.55 -5.98
CA THR A 69 -11.30 -33.85 -6.35
C THR A 69 -12.57 -34.58 -5.95
N LYS A 70 -12.49 -35.89 -5.69
CA LYS A 70 -13.60 -36.73 -5.23
C LYS A 70 -13.52 -37.01 -3.72
N ASP A 71 -12.39 -36.67 -3.09
CA ASP A 71 -12.20 -36.87 -1.66
C ASP A 71 -13.06 -35.86 -0.88
N PRO A 72 -14.00 -36.33 -0.02
CA PRO A 72 -14.83 -35.43 0.79
C PRO A 72 -14.01 -34.53 1.72
N LEU A 73 -12.88 -35.03 2.22
CA LEU A 73 -12.02 -34.31 3.12
C LEU A 73 -11.29 -33.16 2.38
N TYR A 74 -10.81 -33.42 1.15
CA TYR A 74 -10.24 -32.37 0.31
C TYR A 74 -11.26 -31.25 0.03
N ARG A 75 -12.50 -31.59 -0.29
CA ARG A 75 -13.55 -30.60 -0.53
C ARG A 75 -13.83 -29.73 0.70
N GLN A 76 -13.78 -30.34 1.88
CA GLN A 76 -13.94 -29.60 3.13
C GLN A 76 -12.76 -28.64 3.36
N TYR A 77 -11.52 -29.08 3.12
CA TYR A 77 -10.34 -28.22 3.16
C TYR A 77 -10.44 -27.09 2.15
N GLU A 78 -10.76 -27.39 0.90
CA GLU A 78 -10.91 -26.41 -0.18
C GLU A 78 -11.91 -25.31 0.18
N GLN A 79 -13.09 -25.66 0.67
CA GLN A 79 -14.10 -24.69 1.11
C GLN A 79 -13.59 -23.81 2.25
N ASN A 80 -12.96 -24.41 3.25
CA ASN A 80 -12.42 -23.67 4.40
C ASN A 80 -11.28 -22.71 3.97
N TYR A 81 -10.37 -23.17 3.15
CA TYR A 81 -9.25 -22.33 2.69
C TYR A 81 -9.71 -21.21 1.76
N LEU A 82 -10.64 -21.46 0.86
CA LEU A 82 -11.24 -20.42 0.01
C LEU A 82 -11.96 -19.36 0.84
N GLN A 83 -12.75 -19.79 1.82
CA GLN A 83 -13.43 -18.85 2.70
C GLN A 83 -12.45 -18.04 3.54
N ASN A 84 -11.44 -18.69 4.09
CA ASN A 84 -10.38 -18.03 4.84
C ASN A 84 -9.56 -17.06 3.95
N ALA A 85 -9.30 -17.43 2.70
CA ALA A 85 -8.61 -16.56 1.75
C ALA A 85 -9.42 -15.29 1.45
N HIS A 86 -10.72 -15.41 1.25
CA HIS A 86 -11.60 -14.25 1.06
C HIS A 86 -11.65 -13.37 2.31
N ASN A 87 -11.80 -13.97 3.49
CA ASN A 87 -11.85 -13.23 4.75
C ASN A 87 -10.51 -12.53 5.02
N ALA A 88 -9.39 -13.25 4.92
CA ALA A 88 -8.05 -12.70 5.13
C ALA A 88 -7.72 -11.59 4.13
N SER A 89 -8.13 -11.74 2.87
CA SER A 89 -7.97 -10.72 1.85
C SER A 89 -8.77 -9.45 2.17
N ALA A 90 -10.02 -9.60 2.60
CA ALA A 90 -10.88 -8.49 2.99
C ALA A 90 -10.34 -7.75 4.22
N ASP A 91 -9.94 -8.51 5.26
CA ASP A 91 -9.38 -7.96 6.50
C ASP A 91 -8.05 -7.23 6.23
N ALA A 92 -7.18 -7.83 5.42
CA ALA A 92 -5.90 -7.25 5.05
C ALA A 92 -6.08 -5.96 4.22
N ALA A 93 -7.04 -5.94 3.29
CA ALA A 93 -7.39 -4.74 2.54
C ALA A 93 -7.92 -3.64 3.44
N ALA A 94 -8.82 -3.98 4.39
CA ALA A 94 -9.40 -3.02 5.33
C ALA A 94 -8.32 -2.42 6.26
N GLN A 95 -7.42 -3.25 6.79
CA GLN A 95 -6.30 -2.79 7.63
C GLN A 95 -5.33 -1.88 6.85
N ALA A 96 -4.96 -2.28 5.63
CA ALA A 96 -4.10 -1.49 4.78
C ALA A 96 -4.74 -0.15 4.37
N ALA A 97 -6.05 -0.14 4.08
CA ALA A 97 -6.79 1.08 3.79
C ALA A 97 -6.85 2.00 5.01
N ALA A 98 -7.06 1.47 6.22
CA ALA A 98 -7.03 2.25 7.46
C ALA A 98 -5.68 2.94 7.71
N LEU A 99 -4.56 2.22 7.45
CA LEU A 99 -3.20 2.76 7.57
C LEU A 99 -2.88 3.86 6.54
N THR A 100 -3.53 3.82 5.38
CA THR A 100 -3.31 4.78 4.27
C THR A 100 -4.34 5.90 4.21
N GLY A 101 -5.12 6.10 5.28
CA GLY A 101 -6.12 7.18 5.36
C GLY A 101 -7.39 6.94 4.54
N GLY A 102 -7.75 5.67 4.30
CA GLY A 102 -9.00 5.28 3.64
C GLY A 102 -8.95 5.30 2.11
N TYR A 103 -7.81 5.59 1.50
CA TYR A 103 -7.64 5.53 0.05
C TYR A 103 -7.30 4.11 -0.40
N GLY A 104 -8.03 3.61 -1.42
CA GLY A 104 -7.70 2.38 -2.12
C GLY A 104 -6.35 2.54 -2.83
N SER A 105 -5.27 2.14 -2.16
CA SER A 105 -3.92 2.21 -2.69
C SER A 105 -3.53 0.89 -3.34
N SER A 106 -2.59 0.91 -4.28
CA SER A 106 -1.94 -0.29 -4.82
C SER A 106 -1.35 -1.18 -3.71
N TYR A 107 -0.97 -0.57 -2.58
CA TYR A 107 -0.53 -1.24 -1.38
C TYR A 107 -1.64 -2.11 -0.77
N ALA A 108 -2.86 -1.57 -0.58
CA ALA A 108 -3.99 -2.33 -0.04
C ALA A 108 -4.35 -3.53 -0.93
N ALA A 109 -4.34 -3.34 -2.25
CA ALA A 109 -4.55 -4.41 -3.22
C ALA A 109 -3.45 -5.49 -3.15
N SER A 110 -2.18 -5.09 -3.01
CA SER A 110 -1.06 -6.01 -2.88
C SER A 110 -1.13 -6.84 -1.59
N VAL A 111 -1.46 -6.21 -0.46
CA VAL A 111 -1.60 -6.89 0.84
C VAL A 111 -2.80 -7.84 0.82
N ALA A 112 -3.92 -7.44 0.24
CA ALA A 112 -5.09 -8.31 0.05
C ALA A 112 -4.75 -9.53 -0.81
N GLN A 113 -4.05 -9.33 -1.92
CA GLN A 113 -3.61 -10.41 -2.80
C GLN A 113 -2.63 -11.34 -2.11
N GLN A 114 -1.71 -10.83 -1.30
CA GLN A 114 -0.81 -11.66 -0.48
C GLN A 114 -1.59 -12.53 0.49
N ALA A 115 -2.50 -11.96 1.26
CA ALA A 115 -3.31 -12.70 2.22
C ALA A 115 -4.08 -13.83 1.54
N TYR A 116 -4.63 -13.57 0.36
CA TYR A 116 -5.29 -14.57 -0.47
C TYR A 116 -4.33 -15.69 -0.91
N GLN A 117 -3.18 -15.34 -1.49
CA GLN A 117 -2.18 -16.26 -2.00
C GLN A 117 -1.61 -17.18 -0.89
N GLN A 118 -1.41 -16.63 0.31
CA GLN A 118 -0.94 -17.38 1.47
C GLN A 118 -1.93 -18.50 1.85
N GLN A 119 -3.22 -18.23 1.83
CA GLN A 119 -4.26 -19.24 2.13
C GLN A 119 -4.37 -20.29 1.03
N ILE A 120 -4.27 -19.90 -0.24
CA ILE A 120 -4.30 -20.84 -1.37
C ILE A 120 -3.04 -21.73 -1.38
N GLY A 121 -1.89 -21.20 -1.05
CA GLY A 121 -0.66 -21.98 -0.87
C GLY A 121 -0.81 -23.07 0.21
N ALA A 122 -1.48 -22.75 1.31
CA ALA A 122 -1.76 -23.70 2.39
C ALA A 122 -2.70 -24.85 1.94
N LEU A 123 -3.69 -24.57 1.09
CA LEU A 123 -4.55 -25.60 0.49
C LEU A 123 -3.74 -26.59 -0.38
N SER A 124 -2.85 -26.06 -1.20
CA SER A 124 -1.96 -26.89 -2.03
C SER A 124 -1.08 -27.80 -1.19
N SER A 125 -0.63 -27.34 -0.02
CA SER A 125 0.17 -28.12 0.93
C SER A 125 -0.62 -29.25 1.62
N ALA A 126 -1.95 -29.19 1.63
CA ALA A 126 -2.78 -30.25 2.22
C ALA A 126 -2.94 -31.49 1.33
N ILE A 127 -2.80 -31.36 0.01
CA ILE A 127 -3.02 -32.46 -0.96
C ILE A 127 -2.10 -33.67 -0.68
N PRO A 128 -0.76 -33.50 -0.51
CA PRO A 128 0.10 -34.62 -0.22
C PRO A 128 -0.23 -35.36 1.08
N THR A 129 -0.64 -34.62 2.10
CA THR A 129 -1.03 -35.21 3.40
C THR A 129 -2.28 -36.07 3.27
N LEU A 130 -3.28 -35.59 2.54
CA LEU A 130 -4.51 -36.34 2.28
C LEU A 130 -4.26 -37.60 1.45
N TYR A 131 -3.38 -37.48 0.48
CA TYR A 131 -2.95 -38.63 -0.32
C TYR A 131 -2.25 -39.69 0.53
N SER A 132 -1.26 -39.26 1.36
CA SER A 132 -0.54 -40.19 2.25
C SER A 132 -1.50 -40.91 3.19
N LEU A 133 -2.51 -40.21 3.73
CA LEU A 133 -3.53 -40.81 4.59
C LEU A 133 -4.36 -41.86 3.86
N ALA A 134 -4.78 -41.56 2.63
CA ALA A 134 -5.55 -42.51 1.80
C ALA A 134 -4.72 -43.75 1.43
N LEU A 135 -3.42 -43.57 1.18
CA LEU A 135 -2.49 -44.63 0.82
C LEU A 135 -2.16 -45.54 1.99
N ASP A 136 -1.93 -45.01 3.19
CA ASP A 136 -1.72 -45.78 4.43
C ASP A 136 -2.89 -46.71 4.72
N THR A 137 -4.08 -46.28 4.42
CA THR A 137 -5.31 -47.11 4.57
C THR A 137 -5.35 -48.25 3.54
N TYR A 138 -4.72 -48.06 2.39
CA TYR A 138 -4.74 -49.01 1.28
C TYR A 138 -3.60 -50.05 1.29
N THR A 139 -2.41 -49.68 1.78
CA THR A 139 -1.24 -50.55 1.58
C THR A 139 -0.37 -50.73 2.81
N SER A 140 -0.33 -51.93 3.35
CA SER A 140 0.72 -52.41 4.25
C SER A 140 1.99 -52.93 3.54
N GLY A 141 2.04 -52.86 2.20
CA GLY A 141 3.10 -53.43 1.38
C GLY A 141 3.91 -52.49 0.48
N GLY A 142 3.70 -51.19 0.59
CA GLY A 142 4.36 -50.20 -0.27
C GLY A 142 5.35 -49.25 0.43
N ASN A 143 5.92 -49.65 1.57
CA ASN A 143 6.68 -48.79 2.48
C ASN A 143 7.82 -47.99 1.83
N GLU A 144 8.50 -48.56 0.82
CA GLU A 144 9.61 -47.87 0.19
C GLU A 144 9.20 -46.70 -0.70
N LEU A 145 8.12 -46.87 -1.50
CA LEU A 145 7.59 -45.80 -2.34
C LEU A 145 6.89 -44.72 -1.52
N VAL A 146 6.23 -45.10 -0.42
CA VAL A 146 5.66 -44.15 0.53
C VAL A 146 6.75 -43.31 1.16
N SER A 147 7.87 -43.93 1.60
CA SER A 147 9.00 -43.22 2.20
C SER A 147 9.63 -42.22 1.23
N GLN A 148 9.75 -42.58 -0.04
CA GLN A 148 10.23 -41.65 -1.08
C GLN A 148 9.25 -40.50 -1.32
N LEU A 149 7.96 -40.78 -1.31
CA LEU A 149 6.92 -39.77 -1.46
C LEU A 149 6.92 -38.79 -0.27
N ASP A 150 7.05 -39.30 0.95
CA ASP A 150 7.14 -38.50 2.16
C ASP A 150 8.36 -37.55 2.12
N GLN A 151 9.50 -38.07 1.65
CA GLN A 151 10.70 -37.24 1.49
C GLN A 151 10.51 -36.14 0.45
N LEU A 152 9.86 -36.45 -0.67
CA LEU A 152 9.55 -35.45 -1.70
C LEU A 152 8.52 -34.44 -1.20
N ASN A 153 7.50 -34.87 -0.45
CA ASN A 153 6.51 -34.00 0.16
C ASN A 153 7.14 -33.06 1.18
N SER A 154 8.07 -33.55 2.02
CA SER A 154 8.81 -32.70 2.95
C SER A 154 9.63 -31.66 2.19
N SER A 155 10.32 -32.08 1.11
CA SER A 155 11.11 -31.16 0.28
C SER A 155 10.22 -30.11 -0.43
N GLU A 156 9.00 -30.48 -0.82
CA GLU A 156 8.01 -29.57 -1.39
C GLU A 156 7.51 -28.57 -0.34
N GLN A 157 7.19 -29.03 0.86
CA GLN A 157 6.81 -28.17 1.97
C GLN A 157 7.90 -27.16 2.32
N ASP A 158 9.15 -27.63 2.41
CA ASP A 158 10.30 -26.76 2.66
C ASP A 158 10.46 -25.70 1.55
N ALA A 159 10.28 -26.12 0.29
CA ALA A 159 10.35 -25.20 -0.84
C ALA A 159 9.21 -24.18 -0.85
N GLN A 160 7.99 -24.60 -0.50
CA GLN A 160 6.85 -23.71 -0.34
C GLN A 160 7.03 -22.74 0.82
N GLN A 161 7.54 -23.23 1.94
CA GLN A 161 7.83 -22.37 3.10
C GLN A 161 8.88 -21.31 2.72
N LEU A 162 9.96 -21.71 2.07
CA LEU A 162 10.99 -20.78 1.60
C LEU A 162 10.41 -19.73 0.63
N TYR A 163 9.49 -20.14 -0.22
CA TYR A 163 8.78 -19.21 -1.10
C TYR A 163 7.92 -18.23 -0.29
N ASN A 164 7.14 -18.74 0.66
CA ASN A 164 6.28 -17.92 1.53
C ASN A 164 7.09 -16.92 2.36
N ASP A 165 8.26 -17.35 2.87
CA ASP A 165 9.19 -16.48 3.60
C ASP A 165 9.68 -15.33 2.70
N ARG A 166 10.10 -15.64 1.47
CA ARG A 166 10.51 -14.62 0.48
C ARG A 166 9.36 -13.68 0.14
N LEU A 167 8.16 -14.20 0.00
CA LEU A 167 6.97 -13.41 -0.29
C LEU A 167 6.63 -12.51 0.90
N SER A 168 6.72 -13.02 2.12
CA SER A 168 6.54 -12.27 3.36
C SER A 168 7.57 -11.14 3.48
N ASP A 169 8.84 -11.43 3.22
CA ASP A 169 9.91 -10.43 3.20
C ASP A 169 9.66 -9.34 2.15
N TYR A 170 9.25 -9.75 0.95
CA TYR A 170 8.90 -8.83 -0.11
C TYR A 170 7.81 -7.84 0.35
N TYR A 171 6.73 -8.34 0.93
CA TYR A 171 5.61 -7.48 1.34
C TYR A 171 5.93 -6.65 2.58
N THR A 172 6.75 -7.16 3.49
CA THR A 172 7.25 -6.38 4.62
C THR A 172 8.05 -5.17 4.13
N GLN A 173 8.93 -5.39 3.16
CA GLN A 173 9.69 -4.29 2.57
C GLN A 173 8.82 -3.36 1.72
N LEU A 174 7.84 -3.90 1.00
CA LEU A 174 6.87 -3.09 0.26
C LEU A 174 6.10 -2.16 1.20
N GLN A 175 5.65 -2.68 2.35
CA GLN A 175 5.01 -1.88 3.39
C GLN A 175 5.95 -0.78 3.89
N GLN A 176 7.18 -1.12 4.27
CA GLN A 176 8.16 -0.14 4.76
C GLN A 176 8.42 0.99 3.74
N LYS A 177 8.53 0.64 2.45
CA LYS A 177 8.69 1.63 1.38
C LYS A 177 7.44 2.48 1.19
N GLY A 178 6.25 1.89 1.32
CA GLY A 178 4.97 2.61 1.31
C GLY A 178 4.87 3.61 2.47
N GLU A 179 5.22 3.19 3.67
CA GLU A 179 5.26 4.05 4.86
C GLU A 179 6.30 5.18 4.70
N ALA A 180 7.49 4.86 4.18
CA ALA A 180 8.51 5.86 3.91
C ALA A 180 8.04 6.91 2.89
N TYR A 181 7.38 6.50 1.82
CA TYR A 181 6.77 7.41 0.86
C TYR A 181 5.69 8.28 1.50
N ASN A 182 4.75 7.68 2.24
CA ASN A 182 3.66 8.41 2.89
C ASN A 182 4.19 9.42 3.91
N ASN A 183 5.20 9.04 4.69
CA ASN A 183 5.83 9.94 5.66
C ASN A 183 6.56 11.10 4.97
N ALA A 184 7.33 10.80 3.92
CA ALA A 184 8.02 11.82 3.14
C ALA A 184 7.02 12.78 2.50
N TYR A 185 5.94 12.25 1.90
CA TYR A 185 4.89 13.06 1.29
C TYR A 185 4.16 13.93 2.32
N ALA A 186 3.76 13.36 3.46
CA ALA A 186 3.06 14.11 4.51
C ALA A 186 3.91 15.25 5.06
N GLN A 187 5.20 15.01 5.29
CA GLN A 187 6.13 16.04 5.75
C GLN A 187 6.32 17.15 4.71
N ASP A 188 6.52 16.78 3.46
CA ASP A 188 6.77 17.70 2.37
C ASP A 188 5.52 18.54 2.04
N TYR A 189 4.36 17.88 1.99
CA TYR A 189 3.09 18.56 1.79
C TYR A 189 2.72 19.47 2.97
N GLY A 190 3.06 19.06 4.19
CA GLY A 190 2.93 19.91 5.39
C GLY A 190 3.74 21.20 5.26
N GLN A 191 5.00 21.12 4.81
CA GLN A 191 5.82 22.31 4.55
C GLN A 191 5.23 23.22 3.47
N TYR A 192 4.63 22.63 2.44
CA TYR A 192 3.93 23.40 1.41
C TYR A 192 2.68 24.09 1.97
N GLN A 193 1.91 23.43 2.83
CA GLN A 193 0.77 24.06 3.52
C GLN A 193 1.23 25.19 4.46
N ASP A 194 2.32 24.98 5.20
CA ASP A 194 2.91 26.04 6.04
C ASP A 194 3.35 27.25 5.22
N TYR A 195 3.91 27.01 4.02
CA TYR A 195 4.23 28.09 3.10
C TYR A 195 2.99 28.86 2.65
N LEU A 196 1.90 28.17 2.28
CA LEU A 196 0.63 28.81 1.94
C LEU A 196 0.04 29.62 3.10
N ASN A 197 0.08 29.06 4.31
CA ASN A 197 -0.38 29.76 5.52
C ASN A 197 0.45 31.02 5.79
N GLN A 198 1.76 30.96 5.60
CA GLN A 198 2.63 32.14 5.72
C GLN A 198 2.27 33.20 4.66
N LEU A 199 2.00 32.80 3.41
CA LEU A 199 1.56 33.74 2.38
C LEU A 199 0.21 34.36 2.75
N GLY A 200 -0.74 33.58 3.26
CA GLY A 200 -2.03 34.09 3.74
C GLY A 200 -1.85 35.13 4.85
N THR A 201 -1.01 34.84 5.84
CA THR A 201 -0.71 35.76 6.93
C THR A 201 -0.07 37.07 6.43
N LEU A 202 0.87 36.97 5.45
CA LEU A 202 1.48 38.16 4.85
C LEU A 202 0.47 38.95 4.02
N HIS A 203 -0.41 38.29 3.29
CA HIS A 203 -1.49 38.92 2.54
C HIS A 203 -2.40 39.75 3.46
N ASP A 204 -2.82 39.19 4.60
CA ASP A 204 -3.66 39.86 5.58
C ASP A 204 -2.95 41.06 6.20
N TYR A 205 -1.66 40.89 6.52
CA TYR A 205 -0.82 41.96 7.03
C TYR A 205 -0.74 43.17 6.07
N TYR A 206 -0.39 42.91 4.79
CA TYR A 206 -0.29 43.99 3.80
C TYR A 206 -1.66 44.59 3.46
N SER A 207 -2.73 43.81 3.44
CA SER A 207 -4.09 44.29 3.24
C SER A 207 -4.51 45.25 4.38
N ALA A 208 -4.22 44.89 5.61
CA ALA A 208 -4.48 45.75 6.78
C ALA A 208 -3.65 47.04 6.72
N GLN A 209 -2.39 46.96 6.31
CA GLN A 209 -1.49 48.11 6.14
C GLN A 209 -1.99 49.08 5.08
N GLU A 210 -2.42 48.55 3.91
CA GLU A 210 -3.00 49.37 2.83
C GLU A 210 -4.29 50.05 3.27
N GLN A 211 -5.18 49.35 3.98
CA GLN A 211 -6.39 49.93 4.54
C GLN A 211 -6.08 51.07 5.53
N GLN A 212 -5.09 50.89 6.42
CA GLN A 212 -4.66 51.93 7.32
C GLN A 212 -4.08 53.13 6.59
N GLN A 213 -3.28 52.93 5.54
CA GLN A 213 -2.74 54.00 4.74
C GLN A 213 -3.85 54.77 3.98
N ALA A 214 -4.83 54.02 3.41
CA ALA A 214 -5.99 54.63 2.77
C ALA A 214 -6.81 55.47 3.75
N ALA A 215 -7.08 54.94 4.96
CA ALA A 215 -7.77 55.66 6.00
C ALA A 215 -7.03 56.93 6.41
N ARG A 216 -5.70 56.89 6.59
CA ARG A 216 -4.88 58.07 6.89
C ARG A 216 -4.92 59.10 5.77
N ARG A 217 -4.87 58.69 4.49
CA ARG A 217 -4.99 59.58 3.34
C ARG A 217 -6.37 60.25 3.30
N GLN A 218 -7.43 59.48 3.56
CA GLN A 218 -8.79 59.98 3.61
C GLN A 218 -8.94 61.01 4.75
N GLN A 219 -8.40 60.73 5.93
CA GLN A 219 -8.41 61.66 7.07
C GLN A 219 -7.62 62.92 6.79
N ALA A 220 -6.43 62.80 6.18
CA ALA A 220 -5.64 63.96 5.74
C ALA A 220 -6.38 64.81 4.69
N PHE A 221 -7.02 64.18 3.71
CA PHE A 221 -7.86 64.87 2.74
C PHE A 221 -9.02 65.60 3.37
N ASN A 222 -9.78 64.95 4.29
CA ASN A 222 -10.87 65.55 5.02
C ASN A 222 -10.41 66.74 5.86
N ASN A 223 -9.24 66.63 6.52
CA ASN A 223 -8.69 67.74 7.28
C ASN A 223 -8.35 68.95 6.39
N VAL A 224 -7.78 68.70 5.19
CA VAL A 224 -7.49 69.77 4.22
C VAL A 224 -8.74 70.42 3.75
N VAL A 225 -9.79 69.66 3.43
CA VAL A 225 -11.11 70.19 2.99
C VAL A 225 -11.73 71.01 4.12
N THR A 226 -11.65 70.58 5.36
CA THR A 226 -12.18 71.31 6.50
C THR A 226 -11.44 72.65 6.70
N VAL A 227 -10.11 72.66 6.57
CA VAL A 227 -9.31 73.91 6.70
C VAL A 227 -9.64 74.86 5.54
N LEU A 228 -9.79 74.39 4.35
CA LEU A 228 -10.16 75.23 3.17
C LEU A 228 -11.59 75.77 3.32
N GLY A 229 -12.53 75.00 3.86
CA GLY A 229 -13.90 75.46 4.17
C GLY A 229 -13.88 76.59 5.21
N VAL A 230 -13.15 76.47 6.30
CA VAL A 230 -13.01 77.49 7.34
C VAL A 230 -12.35 78.73 6.78
N LEU A 231 -11.38 78.63 5.89
CA LEU A 231 -10.75 79.79 5.25
C LEU A 231 -11.69 80.48 4.26
N GLY A 232 -12.59 79.72 3.58
CA GLY A 232 -13.61 80.31 2.70
C GLY A 232 -14.67 81.12 3.43
N ASP A 233 -15.08 80.62 4.60
CA ASP A 233 -16.08 81.33 5.47
C ASP A 233 -15.50 82.55 6.15
N ALA A 234 -14.15 82.68 6.27
CA ALA A 234 -13.48 83.87 6.91
C ALA A 234 -13.24 85.03 5.92
N VAL A 235 -13.57 84.88 4.63
CA VAL A 235 -13.38 85.86 3.56
C VAL A 235 -14.69 86.47 3.09
N GLN A 236 -15.82 86.08 3.66
CA GLN A 236 -17.10 86.80 3.53
C GLN A 236 -17.31 87.78 4.67
#